data_23f3ce29bab8b41582adcae3922507ea
#
_entry.id   23f3ce29bab8b41582adcae3922507ea
#
_cell.length_a   1.000
_cell.length_b   1.000
_cell.length_c   1.000
_cell.angle_alpha   90.00
_cell.angle_beta   90.00
_cell.angle_gamma   90.00
#
_symmetry.space_group_name_H-M   'P 1'
#
loop_
_entity.id
_entity.type
_entity.pdbx_description
1 polymer ?
#
loop_
_entity_poly.entity_id
_entity_poly.type
_entity_poly.pdbx_seq_one_letter_code
_entity_poly.pdbx_strand_id
1 'polypeptide(L)' 'MFKLRIYKLSGIDKGNLDHEELFETREEMEARYKECIKIVKGKLKQYECHAYFPTAWENVDGEWKRLEEF' A
#
# COMPACT_ATOMS: atom_id res chain seq x y z
N MET A 1 -12.52 -1.54 9.81
CA MET A 1 -11.06 -1.63 9.83
C MET A 1 -10.54 -1.77 8.41
N PHE A 2 -9.48 -1.06 8.12
CA PHE A 2 -8.85 -1.06 6.80
C PHE A 2 -7.37 -1.34 6.95
N LYS A 3 -6.75 -1.80 5.89
CA LYS A 3 -5.30 -1.96 5.89
C LYS A 3 -4.72 -1.73 4.49
N LEU A 4 -3.43 -1.40 4.46
CA LEU A 4 -2.64 -1.42 3.26
C LEU A 4 -1.60 -2.53 3.40
N ARG A 5 -1.45 -3.33 2.36
CA ARG A 5 -0.34 -4.26 2.24
C ARG A 5 0.66 -3.64 1.28
N ILE A 6 1.87 -3.45 1.76
CA ILE A 6 2.88 -2.72 1.01
C ILE A 6 3.95 -3.69 0.53
N TYR A 7 4.12 -3.75 -0.79
CA TYR A 7 5.02 -4.68 -1.45
C TYR A 7 6.24 -3.97 -1.99
N LYS A 8 7.36 -4.66 -1.99
CA LYS A 8 8.60 -4.12 -2.56
C LYS A 8 8.55 -4.20 -4.08
N LEU A 9 8.92 -3.11 -4.75
CA LEU A 9 8.98 -3.06 -6.21
C LEU A 9 10.38 -3.23 -6.76
N SER A 10 11.40 -3.21 -5.90
CA SER A 10 12.79 -3.31 -6.36
C SER A 10 13.63 -4.08 -5.35
N GLY A 11 14.81 -4.50 -5.79
CA GLY A 11 15.74 -5.26 -4.96
C GLY A 11 15.53 -6.76 -5.07
N ILE A 12 16.24 -7.50 -4.24
CA ILE A 12 16.20 -8.97 -4.22
C ILE A 12 14.79 -9.47 -3.87
N ASP A 13 14.10 -8.74 -3.01
CA ASP A 13 12.80 -9.14 -2.50
C ASP A 13 11.63 -8.56 -3.31
N LYS A 14 11.88 -8.14 -4.53
CA LYS A 14 10.86 -7.59 -5.40
C LYS A 14 9.63 -8.49 -5.47
N GLY A 15 8.47 -7.88 -5.23
CA GLY A 15 7.20 -8.60 -5.24
C GLY A 15 6.80 -9.19 -3.90
N ASN A 16 7.69 -9.21 -2.93
CA ASN A 16 7.39 -9.70 -1.60
C ASN A 16 6.75 -8.62 -0.73
N LEU A 17 5.94 -9.05 0.22
CA LEU A 17 5.33 -8.16 1.18
C LEU A 17 6.40 -7.53 2.07
N ASP A 18 6.41 -6.19 2.15
CA ASP A 18 7.32 -5.50 3.05
C ASP A 18 6.69 -5.39 4.45
N HIS A 19 5.50 -4.81 4.52
CA HIS A 19 4.77 -4.69 5.78
C HIS A 19 3.29 -4.37 5.52
N GLU A 20 2.51 -4.37 6.60
CA GLU A 20 1.11 -3.99 6.56
C GLU A 20 0.88 -2.83 7.52
N GLU A 21 -0.01 -1.90 7.14
CA GLU A 21 -0.41 -0.78 7.99
C GLU A 21 -1.92 -0.86 8.19
N LEU A 22 -2.35 -0.74 9.44
CA LEU A 22 -3.77 -0.81 9.80
C LEU A 22 -4.35 0.58 10.04
N PHE A 23 -5.61 0.77 9.67
CA PHE A 23 -6.31 2.04 9.80
C PHE A 23 -7.72 1.81 10.33
N GLU A 24 -8.20 2.70 11.16
CA GLU A 24 -9.56 2.61 11.68
C GLU A 24 -10.58 3.15 10.69
N THR A 25 -10.21 4.16 9.90
CA THR A 25 -11.11 4.78 8.93
C THR A 25 -10.60 4.65 7.51
N ARG A 26 -11.53 4.67 6.56
CA ARG A 26 -11.19 4.63 5.15
C ARG A 26 -10.42 5.88 4.73
N GLU A 27 -10.76 7.01 5.30
CA GLU A 27 -10.10 8.28 4.96
C GLU A 27 -8.61 8.24 5.29
N GLU A 28 -8.26 7.70 6.44
CA GLU A 28 -6.86 7.55 6.84
C GLU A 28 -6.12 6.62 5.88
N MET A 29 -6.75 5.49 5.54
CA MET A 29 -6.18 4.52 4.62
C MET A 29 -5.98 5.12 3.23
N GLU A 30 -6.98 5.86 2.72
CA GLU A 30 -6.88 6.48 1.39
C GLU A 30 -5.79 7.54 1.35
N ALA A 31 -5.65 8.33 2.42
CA ALA A 31 -4.60 9.34 2.49
C ALA A 31 -3.22 8.69 2.41
N ARG A 32 -3.01 7.61 3.14
CA ARG A 32 -1.74 6.89 3.11
C ARG A 32 -1.50 6.21 1.76
N TYR A 33 -2.54 5.66 1.17
CA TYR A 33 -2.46 5.04 -0.16
C TYR A 33 -1.99 6.05 -1.20
N LYS A 34 -2.58 7.23 -1.21
CA LYS A 34 -2.21 8.29 -2.14
C LYS A 34 -0.76 8.72 -1.94
N GLU A 35 -0.32 8.78 -0.70
CA GLU A 35 1.05 9.11 -0.36
C GLU A 35 2.02 8.06 -0.93
N CYS A 36 1.70 6.78 -0.79
CA CYS A 36 2.52 5.70 -1.32
C CYS A 36 2.60 5.75 -2.85
N ILE A 37 1.47 5.98 -3.51
CA ILE A 37 1.43 6.10 -4.98
C ILE A 37 2.25 7.30 -5.44
N LYS A 38 2.18 8.40 -4.71
CA LYS A 38 2.93 9.60 -5.02
C LYS A 38 4.44 9.34 -4.95
N ILE A 39 4.88 8.60 -3.94
CA ILE A 39 6.27 8.20 -3.80
C ILE A 39 6.69 7.34 -4.98
N VAL A 40 5.90 6.33 -5.32
CA VAL A 40 6.20 5.44 -6.44
C VAL A 40 6.27 6.20 -7.75
N LYS A 41 5.29 7.04 -8.04
CA LYS A 41 5.23 7.77 -9.31
C LYS A 41 6.18 8.96 -9.37
N GLY A 42 6.31 9.69 -8.28
CA GLY A 42 7.05 10.93 -8.25
C GLY A 42 8.54 10.77 -8.01
N LYS A 43 8.94 9.83 -7.20
CA LYS A 43 10.33 9.68 -6.77
C LYS A 43 11.02 8.41 -7.25
N LEU A 44 10.32 7.61 -8.02
CA LEU A 44 10.85 6.33 -8.48
C LEU A 44 12.21 6.46 -9.16
N LYS A 45 12.38 7.49 -9.94
CA LYS A 45 13.65 7.72 -10.66
C LYS A 45 14.83 7.95 -9.74
N GLN A 46 14.60 8.56 -8.59
CA GLN A 46 15.66 8.89 -7.64
C GLN A 46 15.86 7.83 -6.58
N TYR A 47 14.78 7.14 -6.23
CA TYR A 47 14.77 6.24 -5.08
C TYR A 47 14.15 4.90 -5.43
N GLU A 48 14.62 4.31 -6.49
CA GLU A 48 14.09 3.02 -6.96
C GLU A 48 14.11 1.94 -5.88
N CYS A 49 15.14 1.96 -5.05
CA CYS A 49 15.27 1.00 -3.96
C CYS A 49 14.17 1.15 -2.90
N HIS A 50 13.48 2.27 -2.91
CA HIS A 50 12.41 2.55 -1.96
C HIS A 50 11.03 2.54 -2.61
N ALA A 51 10.94 2.01 -3.80
CA ALA A 51 9.64 1.92 -4.48
C ALA A 51 8.80 0.81 -3.87
N TYR A 52 7.57 1.14 -3.54
CA TYR A 52 6.63 0.21 -2.94
C TYR A 52 5.30 0.27 -3.68
N PHE A 53 4.62 -0.86 -3.71
CA PHE A 53 3.29 -0.94 -4.31
C PHE A 53 2.27 -1.25 -3.22
N PRO A 54 1.32 -0.36 -2.94
CA PRO A 54 0.30 -0.61 -1.93
C PRO A 54 -0.91 -1.32 -2.52
N THR A 55 -1.52 -2.20 -1.73
CA THR A 55 -2.85 -2.73 -2.02
C THR A 55 -3.74 -2.44 -0.82
N ALA A 56 -4.97 -2.03 -1.09
CA ALA A 56 -5.91 -1.62 -0.05
C ALA A 56 -6.92 -2.73 0.24
N TRP A 57 -7.24 -2.91 1.50
CA TRP A 57 -8.14 -3.97 1.96
C TRP A 57 -9.09 -3.44 3.02
N GLU A 58 -10.30 -3.97 3.01
CA GLU A 58 -11.31 -3.67 4.02
C GLU A 58 -11.71 -4.96 4.74
N ASN A 59 -11.81 -4.90 6.06
CA ASN A 59 -12.34 -6.01 6.83
C ASN A 59 -13.87 -5.91 6.85
N VAL A 60 -14.52 -6.91 6.28
CA VAL A 60 -15.97 -7.01 6.24
C VAL A 60 -16.37 -8.33 6.89
N ASP A 61 -17.00 -8.24 8.05
CA ASP A 61 -17.47 -9.42 8.81
C ASP A 61 -16.36 -10.45 9.08
N GLY A 62 -15.18 -9.98 9.41
CA GLY A 62 -14.05 -10.84 9.70
C GLY A 62 -13.22 -11.27 8.51
N GLU A 63 -13.61 -10.88 7.30
CA GLU A 63 -12.87 -11.21 6.09
C GLU A 63 -12.24 -9.98 5.47
N TRP A 64 -11.00 -10.10 5.04
CA TRP A 64 -10.33 -9.03 4.31
C TRP A 64 -10.68 -9.12 2.83
N LYS A 65 -11.26 -8.03 2.31
CA LYS A 65 -11.63 -7.92 0.90
C LYS A 65 -10.84 -6.81 0.25
N ARG A 66 -10.26 -7.09 -0.89
CA ARG A 66 -9.44 -6.09 -1.60
C ARG A 66 -10.32 -4.99 -2.18
N LEU A 67 -9.86 -3.75 -2.00
CA LEU A 67 -10.48 -2.58 -2.60
C LEU A 67 -9.73 -2.26 -3.88
N GLU A 68 -10.44 -2.21 -5.00
CA GLU A 68 -9.82 -1.97 -6.30
C GLU A 68 -9.95 -0.55 -6.79
N GLU A 69 -10.96 0.16 -6.28
CA GLU A 69 -11.24 1.54 -6.70
C GLU A 69 -11.49 2.43 -5.49
N PHE A 70 -10.85 3.57 -5.47
CA PHE A 70 -11.14 4.64 -4.51
C PHE A 70 -10.33 5.90 -4.82
#